data_535e78c3dd1c13ee93be80b5d0d5ea3c
#
_entry.id   535e78c3dd1c13ee93be80b5d0d5ea3c
#
_cell.length_a   1.000
_cell.length_b   1.000
_cell.length_c   1.000
_cell.angle_alpha   90.00
_cell.angle_beta   90.00
_cell.angle_gamma   90.00
#
_symmetry.space_group_name_H-M   'P 1'
#
loop_
_entity.id
_entity.type
_entity.pdbx_description
1 polymer ?
#
loop_
_entity_poly.entity_id
_entity_poly.type
_entity_poly.pdbx_seq_one_letter_code
_entity_poly.pdbx_strand_id
1 'polypeptide(L)'
;MAETTVAAPSEDSYRKGLAALERRTYAEAIAFFRGAIDLERQEGSKNPRMKYVSFLGLAVTLSNGRSDEGVKLCEQAVKREFFDPDLYCNLGIVYLRTRQKRRAFEAFQKGLNLKPEHRRIRDELERYERRSMPVFTFLPRTHPVNRLAGRLRHRLRLLLHQTAEREA
;
A
#
# COMPACT_ATOMS: atom_id res chain seq x y z
N MET A 1 -2.95 -39.79 -2.48
CA MET A 1 -4.06 -39.04 -1.84
C MET A 1 -3.56 -37.62 -1.60
N ALA A 2 -4.04 -36.65 -2.36
CA ALA A 2 -3.68 -35.24 -2.13
C ALA A 2 -4.48 -34.76 -0.92
N GLU A 3 -3.82 -34.50 0.20
CA GLU A 3 -4.42 -33.77 1.33
C GLU A 3 -4.75 -32.37 0.84
N THR A 4 -6.03 -32.10 0.64
CA THR A 4 -6.55 -30.76 0.45
C THR A 4 -6.39 -30.05 1.78
N THR A 5 -5.26 -29.39 2.00
CA THR A 5 -5.03 -28.56 3.18
C THR A 5 -6.04 -27.41 3.11
N VAL A 6 -7.15 -27.57 3.82
CA VAL A 6 -8.17 -26.51 3.98
C VAL A 6 -7.46 -25.33 4.65
N ALA A 7 -7.36 -24.22 3.96
CA ALA A 7 -6.74 -23.02 4.53
C ALA A 7 -7.48 -22.63 5.82
N ALA A 8 -6.72 -22.22 6.84
CA ALA A 8 -7.33 -21.75 8.09
C ALA A 8 -8.35 -20.63 7.79
N PRO A 9 -9.47 -20.54 8.52
CA PRO A 9 -10.51 -19.53 8.27
C PRO A 9 -9.96 -18.10 8.29
N SER A 10 -8.96 -17.82 9.12
CA SER A 10 -8.26 -16.54 9.18
C SER A 10 -7.50 -16.23 7.90
N GLU A 11 -6.85 -17.23 7.28
CA GLU A 11 -6.12 -17.06 6.01
C GLU A 11 -7.09 -16.86 4.83
N ASP A 12 -8.24 -17.55 4.83
CA ASP A 12 -9.28 -17.34 3.80
C ASP A 12 -9.85 -15.91 3.88
N SER A 13 -10.15 -15.42 5.08
CA SER A 13 -10.57 -14.04 5.30
C SER A 13 -9.50 -13.04 4.82
N TYR A 14 -8.23 -13.30 5.14
CA TYR A 14 -7.13 -12.46 4.66
C TYR A 14 -7.04 -12.41 3.13
N ARG A 15 -7.18 -13.56 2.43
CA ARG A 15 -7.18 -13.61 0.96
C ARG A 15 -8.35 -12.83 0.36
N LYS A 16 -9.54 -12.91 0.94
CA LYS A 16 -10.69 -12.08 0.55
C LYS A 16 -10.41 -10.59 0.73
N GLY A 17 -9.72 -10.22 1.81
CA GLY A 17 -9.26 -8.86 2.06
C GLY A 17 -8.29 -8.36 0.98
N LEU A 18 -7.34 -9.19 0.54
CA LEU A 18 -6.42 -8.84 -0.56
C LEU A 18 -7.18 -8.62 -1.88
N ALA A 19 -8.10 -9.52 -2.22
CA ALA A 19 -8.93 -9.38 -3.43
C ALA A 19 -9.80 -8.10 -3.38
N ALA A 20 -10.33 -7.74 -2.21
CA ALA A 20 -11.06 -6.49 -2.02
C ALA A 20 -10.16 -5.25 -2.18
N LEU A 21 -8.89 -5.31 -1.72
CA LEU A 21 -7.91 -4.24 -1.97
C LEU A 21 -7.62 -4.03 -3.45
N GLU A 22 -7.47 -5.11 -4.21
CA GLU A 22 -7.24 -5.06 -5.67
C GLU A 22 -8.41 -4.41 -6.38
N ARG A 23 -9.64 -4.74 -5.99
CA ARG A 23 -10.88 -4.11 -6.49
C ARG A 23 -11.13 -2.71 -5.96
N ARG A 24 -10.29 -2.22 -5.05
CA ARG A 24 -10.42 -0.93 -4.35
C ARG A 24 -11.69 -0.79 -3.49
N THR A 25 -12.32 -1.89 -3.12
CA THR A 25 -13.44 -1.92 -2.15
C THR A 25 -12.88 -1.91 -0.73
N TYR A 26 -12.36 -0.74 -0.32
CA TYR A 26 -11.58 -0.62 0.93
C TYR A 26 -12.38 -0.94 2.19
N ALA A 27 -13.68 -0.64 2.22
CA ALA A 27 -14.55 -0.99 3.35
C ALA A 27 -14.64 -2.52 3.55
N GLU A 28 -14.81 -3.27 2.45
CA GLU A 28 -14.80 -4.74 2.48
C GLU A 28 -13.43 -5.27 2.92
N ALA A 29 -12.34 -4.70 2.38
CA ALA A 29 -10.98 -5.09 2.75
C ALA A 29 -10.74 -4.92 4.25
N ILE A 30 -11.18 -3.79 4.85
CA ILE A 30 -11.08 -3.54 6.29
C ILE A 30 -11.86 -4.60 7.06
N ALA A 31 -13.10 -4.92 6.66
CA ALA A 31 -13.92 -5.93 7.32
C ALA A 31 -13.25 -7.31 7.29
N PHE A 32 -12.72 -7.71 6.13
CA PHE A 32 -12.04 -9.01 5.99
C PHE A 32 -10.73 -9.09 6.79
N PHE A 33 -9.91 -8.03 6.83
CA PHE A 33 -8.68 -8.05 7.63
C PHE A 33 -8.96 -8.04 9.13
N ARG A 34 -9.98 -7.32 9.58
CA ARG A 34 -10.45 -7.41 10.98
C ARG A 34 -10.93 -8.81 11.30
N GLY A 35 -11.77 -9.39 10.43
CA GLY A 35 -12.23 -10.76 10.58
C GLY A 35 -11.08 -11.78 10.66
N ALA A 36 -10.03 -11.63 9.84
CA ALA A 36 -8.85 -12.49 9.90
C ALA A 36 -8.12 -12.40 11.26
N ILE A 37 -7.99 -11.19 11.82
CA ILE A 37 -7.39 -10.97 13.13
C ILE A 37 -8.24 -11.58 14.25
N ASP A 38 -9.55 -11.42 14.18
CA ASP A 38 -10.48 -11.92 15.20
C ASP A 38 -10.56 -13.45 15.17
N LEU A 39 -10.55 -14.07 13.99
CA LEU A 39 -10.49 -15.52 13.82
C LEU A 39 -9.21 -16.10 14.41
N GLU A 40 -8.04 -15.52 14.16
CA GLU A 40 -6.79 -15.97 14.80
C GLU A 40 -6.83 -15.90 16.33
N ARG A 41 -7.47 -14.85 16.88
CA ARG A 41 -7.64 -14.73 18.33
C ARG A 41 -8.56 -15.82 18.89
N GLN A 42 -9.64 -16.15 18.17
CA GLN A 42 -10.55 -17.22 18.55
C GLN A 42 -9.88 -18.61 18.47
N GLU A 43 -8.96 -18.80 17.54
CA GLU A 43 -8.12 -19.99 17.41
C GLU A 43 -7.04 -20.10 18.50
N GLY A 44 -7.03 -19.17 19.47
CA GLY A 44 -6.12 -19.19 20.63
C GLY A 44 -4.78 -18.50 20.39
N SER A 45 -4.60 -17.84 19.26
CA SER A 45 -3.38 -17.05 19.00
C SER A 45 -3.37 -15.78 19.86
N LYS A 46 -2.43 -15.70 20.81
CA LYS A 46 -2.21 -14.50 21.62
C LYS A 46 -1.72 -13.31 20.79
N ASN A 47 -1.09 -13.57 19.65
CA ASN A 47 -0.51 -12.57 18.77
C ASN A 47 -0.95 -12.84 17.33
N PRO A 48 -1.87 -12.05 16.76
CA PRO A 48 -2.26 -12.20 15.38
C PRO A 48 -1.07 -11.91 14.46
N ARG A 49 -1.04 -12.58 13.32
CA ARG A 49 0.02 -12.38 12.31
C ARG A 49 0.08 -10.92 11.90
N MET A 50 1.26 -10.34 11.97
CA MET A 50 1.45 -8.91 11.72
C MET A 50 1.14 -8.53 10.27
N LYS A 51 1.18 -9.48 9.33
CA LYS A 51 0.72 -9.25 7.96
C LYS A 51 -0.74 -8.80 7.92
N TYR A 52 -1.65 -9.38 8.72
CA TYR A 52 -3.07 -8.98 8.75
C TYR A 52 -3.24 -7.56 9.30
N VAL A 53 -2.50 -7.25 10.37
CA VAL A 53 -2.49 -5.91 10.99
C VAL A 53 -1.94 -4.86 10.02
N SER A 54 -0.88 -5.19 9.29
CA SER A 54 -0.26 -4.30 8.30
C SER A 54 -1.20 -4.00 7.12
N PHE A 55 -1.86 -5.03 6.58
CA PHE A 55 -2.83 -4.85 5.50
C PHE A 55 -4.10 -4.13 5.95
N LEU A 56 -4.53 -4.33 7.20
CA LEU A 56 -5.59 -3.52 7.81
C LEU A 56 -5.19 -2.04 7.83
N GLY A 57 -3.98 -1.72 8.30
CA GLY A 57 -3.46 -0.34 8.32
C GLY A 57 -3.40 0.28 6.93
N LEU A 58 -2.97 -0.49 5.93
CA LEU A 58 -2.98 -0.07 4.52
C LEU A 58 -4.41 0.23 4.04
N ALA A 59 -5.37 -0.68 4.26
CA ALA A 59 -6.75 -0.54 3.83
C ALA A 59 -7.43 0.70 4.47
N VAL A 60 -7.24 0.90 5.78
CA VAL A 60 -7.74 2.07 6.52
C VAL A 60 -7.18 3.36 5.93
N THR A 61 -5.88 3.40 5.62
CA THR A 61 -5.26 4.59 5.01
C THR A 61 -5.76 4.86 3.60
N LEU A 62 -6.01 3.81 2.82
CA LEU A 62 -6.53 3.94 1.45
C LEU A 62 -7.99 4.38 1.43
N SER A 63 -8.79 3.97 2.43
CA SER A 63 -10.19 4.39 2.59
C SER A 63 -10.31 5.86 3.01
N ASN A 64 -9.55 6.28 4.01
CA ASN A 64 -9.72 7.58 4.68
C ASN A 64 -8.73 8.66 4.18
N GLY A 65 -7.79 8.30 3.30
CA GLY A 65 -6.80 9.20 2.70
C GLY A 65 -5.65 9.62 3.62
N ARG A 66 -5.93 10.06 4.85
CA ARG A 66 -4.93 10.38 5.88
C ARG A 66 -5.40 9.77 7.19
N SER A 67 -4.77 8.69 7.60
CA SER A 67 -5.15 7.98 8.80
C SER A 67 -3.94 7.74 9.70
N ASP A 68 -3.93 8.40 10.84
CA ASP A 68 -2.94 8.12 11.89
C ASP A 68 -3.10 6.71 12.44
N GLU A 69 -4.32 6.16 12.40
CA GLU A 69 -4.61 4.76 12.75
C GLU A 69 -3.87 3.82 11.82
N GLY A 70 -3.96 4.03 10.51
CA GLY A 70 -3.26 3.19 9.53
C GLY A 70 -1.74 3.24 9.70
N VAL A 71 -1.18 4.42 10.02
CA VAL A 71 0.24 4.57 10.32
C VAL A 71 0.61 3.73 11.55
N LYS A 72 -0.13 3.87 12.66
CA LYS A 72 0.13 3.14 13.91
C LYS A 72 0.07 1.62 13.71
N LEU A 73 -0.91 1.13 12.96
CA LEU A 73 -1.05 -0.30 12.67
C LEU A 73 0.15 -0.85 11.87
N CYS A 74 0.58 -0.14 10.82
CA CYS A 74 1.74 -0.56 10.05
C CYS A 74 3.05 -0.45 10.83
N GLU A 75 3.23 0.61 11.64
CA GLU A 75 4.40 0.74 12.53
C GLU A 75 4.45 -0.37 13.58
N GLN A 76 3.29 -0.71 14.16
CA GLN A 76 3.18 -1.83 15.10
C GLN A 76 3.58 -3.15 14.44
N ALA A 77 3.13 -3.37 13.19
CA ALA A 77 3.43 -4.59 12.46
C ALA A 77 4.95 -4.75 12.25
N VAL A 78 5.63 -3.74 11.70
CA VAL A 78 7.08 -3.82 11.47
C VAL A 78 7.91 -3.84 12.75
N LYS A 79 7.37 -3.31 13.86
CA LYS A 79 8.04 -3.37 15.16
C LYS A 79 8.06 -4.80 15.73
N ARG A 80 7.02 -5.58 15.46
CA ARG A 80 6.90 -6.96 15.93
C ARG A 80 7.54 -7.98 14.99
N GLU A 81 7.35 -7.81 13.69
CA GLU A 81 7.92 -8.66 12.64
C GLU A 81 8.76 -7.82 11.69
N PHE A 82 10.02 -7.58 12.06
CA PHE A 82 10.93 -6.68 11.35
C PHE A 82 11.65 -7.33 10.16
N PHE A 83 11.43 -8.60 9.89
CA PHE A 83 12.08 -9.37 8.83
C PHE A 83 11.19 -9.62 7.60
N ASP A 84 9.93 -9.14 7.62
CA ASP A 84 9.01 -9.28 6.48
C ASP A 84 9.02 -8.02 5.59
N PRO A 85 9.52 -8.10 4.34
CA PRO A 85 9.58 -6.96 3.44
C PRO A 85 8.20 -6.42 3.01
N ASP A 86 7.14 -7.25 3.02
CA ASP A 86 5.78 -6.81 2.72
C ASP A 86 5.24 -5.80 3.74
N LEU A 87 5.62 -5.95 5.02
CA LEU A 87 5.22 -5.00 6.06
C LEU A 87 5.84 -3.62 5.82
N TYR A 88 7.13 -3.58 5.42
CA TYR A 88 7.80 -2.34 5.05
C TYR A 88 7.22 -1.73 3.78
N CYS A 89 6.80 -2.55 2.81
CA CYS A 89 6.09 -2.09 1.62
C CYS A 89 4.80 -1.35 2.00
N ASN A 90 3.96 -1.97 2.81
CA ASN A 90 2.70 -1.39 3.27
C ASN A 90 2.94 -0.10 4.08
N LEU A 91 3.91 -0.11 5.00
CA LEU A 91 4.30 1.07 5.78
C LEU A 91 4.77 2.21 4.88
N GLY A 92 5.60 1.93 3.87
CA GLY A 92 6.06 2.92 2.90
C GLY A 92 4.90 3.55 2.13
N ILE A 93 3.94 2.73 1.66
CA ILE A 93 2.73 3.22 0.96
C ILE A 93 1.90 4.12 1.89
N VAL A 94 1.69 3.70 3.14
CA VAL A 94 0.95 4.47 4.15
C VAL A 94 1.63 5.81 4.42
N TYR A 95 2.95 5.86 4.56
CA TYR A 95 3.69 7.10 4.71
C TYR A 95 3.59 8.01 3.48
N LEU A 96 3.58 7.47 2.26
CA LEU A 96 3.36 8.27 1.06
C LEU A 96 1.97 8.91 1.07
N ARG A 97 0.94 8.18 1.46
CA ARG A 97 -0.44 8.66 1.54
C ARG A 97 -0.61 9.75 2.60
N THR A 98 0.10 9.62 3.72
CA THR A 98 0.10 10.62 4.81
C THR A 98 1.13 11.75 4.62
N ARG A 99 1.74 11.87 3.42
CA ARG A 99 2.73 12.89 3.04
C ARG A 99 4.06 12.84 3.80
N GLN A 100 4.36 11.75 4.47
CA GLN A 100 5.61 11.52 5.21
C GLN A 100 6.68 10.91 4.27
N LYS A 101 7.05 11.63 3.22
CA LYS A 101 7.88 11.10 2.11
C LYS A 101 9.21 10.51 2.57
N ARG A 102 9.95 11.21 3.44
CA ARG A 102 11.25 10.76 3.94
C ARG A 102 11.10 9.39 4.63
N ARG A 103 10.14 9.26 5.53
CA ARG A 103 9.87 8.00 6.24
C ARG A 103 9.44 6.87 5.30
N ALA A 104 8.70 7.21 4.21
CA ALA A 104 8.32 6.24 3.20
C ALA A 104 9.56 5.65 2.50
N PHE A 105 10.52 6.49 2.08
CA PHE A 105 11.76 6.02 1.47
C PHE A 105 12.59 5.19 2.42
N GLU A 106 12.70 5.58 3.68
CA GLU A 106 13.39 4.81 4.72
C GLU A 106 12.75 3.42 4.91
N ALA A 107 11.40 3.34 4.89
CA ALA A 107 10.69 2.07 4.96
C ALA A 107 10.95 1.20 3.71
N PHE A 108 10.81 1.75 2.51
CA PHE A 108 11.11 1.02 1.28
C PHE A 108 12.55 0.51 1.21
N GLN A 109 13.51 1.33 1.65
CA GLN A 109 14.91 0.93 1.71
C GLN A 109 15.13 -0.25 2.65
N LYS A 110 14.50 -0.23 3.83
CA LYS A 110 14.55 -1.36 4.77
C LYS A 110 13.96 -2.63 4.15
N GLY A 111 12.82 -2.52 3.46
CA GLY A 111 12.20 -3.65 2.77
C GLY A 111 13.09 -4.21 1.65
N LEU A 112 13.77 -3.36 0.87
CA LEU A 112 14.71 -3.78 -0.18
C LEU A 112 16.01 -4.37 0.39
N ASN A 113 16.46 -3.91 1.56
CA ASN A 113 17.61 -4.53 2.24
C ASN A 113 17.30 -5.98 2.67
N LEU A 114 16.05 -6.27 3.04
CA LEU A 114 15.61 -7.64 3.35
C LEU A 114 15.42 -8.49 2.09
N LYS A 115 14.85 -7.89 1.04
CA LYS A 115 14.58 -8.56 -0.24
C LYS A 115 14.81 -7.58 -1.40
N PRO A 116 16.01 -7.56 -2.00
CA PRO A 116 16.35 -6.66 -3.10
C PRO A 116 15.41 -6.79 -4.32
N GLU A 117 14.88 -8.01 -4.56
CA GLU A 117 13.98 -8.33 -5.67
C GLU A 117 12.50 -8.04 -5.38
N HIS A 118 12.17 -7.32 -4.30
CA HIS A 118 10.79 -7.11 -3.87
C HIS A 118 10.02 -6.22 -4.86
N ARG A 119 9.26 -6.86 -5.75
CA ARG A 119 8.59 -6.23 -6.89
C ARG A 119 7.67 -5.07 -6.49
N ARG A 120 6.80 -5.28 -5.48
CA ARG A 120 5.85 -4.23 -5.05
C ARG A 120 6.56 -2.96 -4.58
N ILE A 121 7.68 -3.06 -3.87
CA ILE A 121 8.45 -1.89 -3.43
C ILE A 121 9.06 -1.17 -4.64
N ARG A 122 9.66 -1.91 -5.58
CA ARG A 122 10.22 -1.34 -6.80
C ARG A 122 9.15 -0.62 -7.62
N ASP A 123 7.99 -1.25 -7.81
CA ASP A 123 6.86 -0.66 -8.54
C ASP A 123 6.37 0.63 -7.87
N GLU A 124 6.28 0.68 -6.54
CA GLU A 124 5.86 1.89 -5.82
C GLU A 124 6.91 3.01 -5.91
N LEU A 125 8.20 2.70 -5.83
CA LEU A 125 9.27 3.67 -6.03
C LEU A 125 9.26 4.23 -7.45
N GLU A 126 9.14 3.38 -8.47
CA GLU A 126 9.06 3.80 -9.87
C GLU A 126 7.83 4.68 -10.14
N ARG A 127 6.66 4.31 -9.59
CA ARG A 127 5.46 5.15 -9.67
C ARG A 127 5.67 6.51 -9.03
N TYR A 128 6.36 6.54 -7.90
CA TYR A 128 6.64 7.78 -7.20
C TYR A 128 7.62 8.66 -7.99
N GLU A 129 8.70 8.10 -8.51
CA GLU A 129 9.68 8.81 -9.34
C GLU A 129 9.02 9.39 -10.59
N ARG A 130 8.25 8.59 -11.33
CA ARG A 130 7.50 9.08 -12.51
C ARG A 130 6.56 10.25 -12.19
N ARG A 131 5.92 10.24 -11.02
CA ARG A 131 5.05 11.35 -10.58
C ARG A 131 5.84 12.56 -10.13
N SER A 132 7.06 12.37 -9.66
CA SER A 132 7.88 13.43 -9.09
C SER A 132 8.81 14.09 -10.08
N MET A 133 9.05 13.49 -11.25
CA MET A 133 9.92 14.09 -12.28
C MET A 133 9.34 15.39 -12.83
N PRO A 134 10.15 16.48 -12.88
CA PRO A 134 9.75 17.70 -13.56
C PRO A 134 9.59 17.42 -15.07
N VAL A 135 8.69 18.14 -15.73
CA VAL A 135 8.46 17.98 -17.17
C VAL A 135 9.71 18.37 -17.96
N PHE A 136 10.40 19.38 -17.50
CA PHE A 136 11.67 19.83 -18.07
C PHE A 136 12.78 19.59 -17.05
N THR A 137 13.66 18.62 -17.33
CA THR A 137 14.73 18.19 -16.41
C THR A 137 15.85 19.22 -16.26
N PHE A 138 16.00 20.12 -17.25
CA PHE A 138 16.99 21.20 -17.25
C PHE A 138 16.57 22.45 -16.46
N LEU A 139 15.33 22.52 -15.98
CA LEU A 139 14.82 23.62 -15.16
C LEU A 139 14.56 23.15 -13.72
N PRO A 140 14.82 23.99 -12.71
CA PRO A 140 14.48 23.69 -11.33
C PRO A 140 12.99 23.31 -11.20
N ARG A 141 12.67 22.38 -10.31
CA ARG A 141 11.30 21.92 -10.09
C ARG A 141 10.35 23.03 -9.66
N THR A 142 10.87 24.05 -8.99
CA THR A 142 10.14 25.23 -8.53
C THR A 142 9.88 26.24 -9.65
N HIS A 143 10.54 26.08 -10.81
CA HIS A 143 10.39 26.98 -11.94
C HIS A 143 8.92 27.03 -12.43
N PRO A 144 8.35 28.21 -12.70
CA PRO A 144 6.94 28.37 -13.06
C PRO A 144 6.54 27.55 -14.30
N VAL A 145 7.44 27.39 -15.26
CA VAL A 145 7.24 26.56 -16.46
C VAL A 145 7.03 25.10 -16.08
N ASN A 146 7.83 24.52 -15.18
CA ASN A 146 7.65 23.15 -14.71
C ASN A 146 6.34 22.97 -13.91
N ARG A 147 5.95 24.00 -13.14
CA ARG A 147 4.66 23.98 -12.42
C ARG A 147 3.47 24.00 -13.36
N LEU A 148 3.52 24.85 -14.41
CA LEU A 148 2.48 24.97 -15.43
C LEU A 148 2.39 23.68 -16.27
N ALA A 149 3.52 23.19 -16.77
CA ALA A 149 3.60 21.97 -17.56
C ALA A 149 3.15 20.73 -16.77
N GLY A 150 3.46 20.66 -15.47
CA GLY A 150 2.98 19.62 -14.58
C GLY A 150 1.45 19.62 -14.43
N ARG A 151 0.83 20.82 -14.31
CA ARG A 151 -0.64 20.97 -14.28
C ARG A 151 -1.29 20.55 -15.59
N LEU A 152 -0.69 20.94 -16.72
CA LEU A 152 -1.18 20.61 -18.06
C LEU A 152 -1.10 19.10 -18.30
N ARG A 153 0.03 18.47 -17.98
CA ARG A 153 0.20 17.01 -18.06
C ARG A 153 -0.82 16.26 -17.20
N HIS A 154 -1.14 16.78 -16.03
CA HIS A 154 -2.16 16.17 -15.14
C HIS A 154 -3.56 16.28 -15.75
N ARG A 155 -3.94 17.44 -16.30
CA ARG A 155 -5.23 17.64 -16.98
C ARG A 155 -5.38 16.76 -18.22
N LEU A 156 -4.35 16.68 -19.06
CA LEU A 156 -4.35 15.82 -20.25
C LEU A 156 -4.52 14.35 -19.88
N ARG A 157 -3.86 13.89 -18.81
CA ARG A 157 -4.02 12.51 -18.35
C ARG A 157 -5.43 12.20 -17.85
N LEU A 158 -6.09 13.15 -17.17
CA LEU A 158 -7.49 13.01 -16.75
C LEU A 158 -8.44 12.93 -17.95
N LEU A 159 -8.21 13.77 -18.97
CA LEU A 159 -9.00 13.75 -20.20
C LEU A 159 -8.84 12.43 -20.98
N LEU A 160 -7.61 11.92 -21.12
CA LEU A 160 -7.35 10.64 -21.78
C LEU A 160 -7.95 9.45 -21.03
N HIS A 161 -8.03 9.50 -19.70
CA HIS A 161 -8.73 8.46 -18.91
C HIS A 161 -10.25 8.48 -19.15
N GLN A 162 -10.83 9.69 -19.24
CA GLN A 162 -12.26 9.83 -19.48
C GLN A 162 -12.68 9.41 -20.90
N THR A 163 -11.82 9.58 -21.91
CA THR A 163 -12.09 9.09 -23.27
C THR A 163 -12.00 7.57 -23.36
N ALA A 164 -11.03 6.96 -22.68
CA ALA A 164 -10.88 5.50 -22.64
C ALA A 164 -12.04 4.79 -21.92
N GLU A 165 -12.67 5.45 -20.94
CA GLU A 165 -13.87 4.91 -20.25
C GLU A 165 -15.18 5.10 -21.06
N ARG A 166 -15.17 5.92 -22.10
CA ARG A 166 -16.35 6.12 -22.99
C ARG A 166 -16.34 5.21 -24.20
N GLU A 167 -15.20 4.59 -24.51
CA GLU A 167 -15.03 3.69 -25.66
C GLU A 167 -15.01 2.21 -25.24
N ALA A 168 -15.13 1.90 -23.94
CA ALA A 168 -15.25 0.56 -23.37
C ALA A 168 -16.66 0.27 -22.88
#